data_2499f6b25df0663f0d0f11bf63edb0df
#
_entry.id   2499f6b25df0663f0d0f11bf63edb0df
#
_cell.length_a   1.000
_cell.length_b   1.000
_cell.length_c   1.000
_cell.angle_alpha   90.00
_cell.angle_beta   90.00
_cell.angle_gamma   90.00
#
_symmetry.space_group_name_H-M   'P 1'
#
loop_
_entity.id
_entity.type
_entity.pdbx_description
1 polymer ?
#
loop_
_entity_poly.entity_id
_entity_poly.type
_entity_poly.pdbx_seq_one_letter_code
_entity_poly.pdbx_strand_id
1 'polypeptide(L)'
;MQDTQKTKFPFLLLFCSTWLCLMPVLRSKNIDEVRNIDVNGANLVYQVKGNSKDKPVILLHGNNGEHDHLSVMVNQLDSAGYLVYALDSRGQGANAPLEEYHYIDMANDLYEFIEELDLDKPAIFGWSDGGNVALQMEVLHPNTAGAIITAGANLYPEGVVASFWEEFKKELEKDSIPPLTKMMLLEPQMTDKDMTGIQCPALITAGERDLIDPTHTKLIADNIPKGEMHIVPNEDHGSFVYKSPIIGKIVLDYLKKIDY
;
A
#
# COMPACT_ATOMS: atom_id res chain seq x y z
N MET A 1 44.28 26.33 82.82
CA MET A 1 44.26 27.32 81.73
C MET A 1 44.38 26.48 80.44
N GLN A 2 43.27 26.10 79.84
CA GLN A 2 43.27 25.40 78.56
C GLN A 2 42.26 26.09 77.61
N ASP A 3 42.80 26.54 76.56
CA ASP A 3 42.17 27.32 75.53
C ASP A 3 41.41 26.36 74.55
N THR A 4 40.11 26.52 74.40
CA THR A 4 39.28 25.69 73.53
C THR A 4 38.99 26.41 72.23
N GLN A 5 39.76 26.10 71.17
CA GLN A 5 39.50 26.55 69.83
C GLN A 5 38.20 25.88 69.25
N LYS A 6 37.23 26.70 68.90
CA LYS A 6 36.04 26.31 68.16
C LYS A 6 36.34 26.32 66.66
N THR A 7 36.46 25.18 66.07
CA THR A 7 36.53 25.00 64.60
C THR A 7 35.16 25.26 63.96
N LYS A 8 35.06 26.25 63.08
CA LYS A 8 33.91 26.51 62.23
C LYS A 8 34.03 25.66 60.96
N PHE A 9 33.06 24.76 60.74
CA PHE A 9 32.87 24.10 59.45
C PHE A 9 32.15 25.03 58.46
N PRO A 10 32.60 25.16 57.21
CA PRO A 10 31.83 25.89 56.19
C PRO A 10 30.73 24.98 55.64
N PHE A 11 29.52 25.52 55.59
CA PHE A 11 28.33 24.91 54.99
C PHE A 11 28.50 24.96 53.46
N LEU A 12 28.76 23.82 52.82
CA LEU A 12 28.86 23.70 51.37
C LEU A 12 27.44 23.55 50.80
N LEU A 13 26.89 24.63 50.24
CA LEU A 13 25.65 24.63 49.47
C LEU A 13 25.88 23.92 48.15
N LEU A 14 25.40 22.64 48.03
CA LEU A 14 25.28 21.93 46.76
C LEU A 14 24.18 22.57 45.94
N PHE A 15 24.48 23.34 44.96
CA PHE A 15 23.56 23.71 43.88
C PHE A 15 23.35 22.50 43.00
N CYS A 16 22.23 21.78 43.19
CA CYS A 16 21.77 20.76 42.30
C CYS A 16 21.11 21.46 41.10
N SER A 17 21.90 21.74 40.04
CA SER A 17 21.37 22.23 38.79
C SER A 17 20.66 21.06 38.06
N THR A 18 19.35 21.01 38.22
CA THR A 18 18.50 20.14 37.39
C THR A 18 18.54 20.65 35.94
N TRP A 19 19.40 20.06 35.15
CA TRP A 19 19.33 20.18 33.68
C TRP A 19 18.03 19.46 33.25
N LEU A 20 16.98 20.25 33.10
CA LEU A 20 15.76 19.79 32.40
C LEU A 20 16.15 19.68 30.92
N CYS A 21 16.50 18.47 30.50
CA CYS A 21 16.74 18.17 29.11
C CYS A 21 15.38 18.37 28.36
N LEU A 22 15.19 19.58 27.79
CA LEU A 22 14.10 19.83 26.85
C LEU A 22 14.39 18.96 25.61
N MET A 23 13.88 17.74 25.61
CA MET A 23 13.72 17.00 24.37
C MET A 23 12.85 17.86 23.43
N PRO A 24 13.30 18.18 22.22
CA PRO A 24 12.43 18.86 21.27
C PRO A 24 11.21 17.96 21.06
N VAL A 25 10.04 18.47 21.42
CA VAL A 25 8.77 17.87 21.02
C VAL A 25 8.78 17.96 19.49
N LEU A 26 9.07 16.83 18.81
CA LEU A 26 8.94 16.71 17.37
C LEU A 26 7.48 17.08 17.05
N ARG A 27 7.29 18.30 16.58
CA ARG A 27 5.98 18.76 16.09
C ARG A 27 5.61 17.83 14.93
N SER A 28 4.46 17.19 15.01
CA SER A 28 3.87 16.48 13.88
C SER A 28 3.77 17.44 12.69
N LYS A 29 4.31 17.05 11.55
CA LYS A 29 4.24 17.84 10.32
C LYS A 29 3.07 17.31 9.49
N ASN A 30 2.13 18.17 9.17
CA ASN A 30 1.11 17.87 8.18
C ASN A 30 1.75 17.98 6.80
N ILE A 31 1.66 16.93 6.00
CA ILE A 31 2.32 16.80 4.69
C ILE A 31 1.21 16.75 3.63
N ASP A 32 1.43 17.40 2.50
CA ASP A 32 0.64 17.25 1.25
C ASP A 32 1.58 17.63 0.10
N GLU A 33 2.31 16.64 -0.40
CA GLU A 33 3.40 16.86 -1.35
C GLU A 33 3.46 15.69 -2.35
N VAL A 34 3.86 15.99 -3.58
CA VAL A 34 4.29 14.98 -4.54
C VAL A 34 5.82 14.93 -4.50
N ARG A 35 6.36 13.73 -4.41
CA ARG A 35 7.79 13.45 -4.28
C ARG A 35 8.20 12.35 -5.25
N ASN A 36 9.49 12.09 -5.33
CA ASN A 36 10.05 10.94 -6.00
C ASN A 36 11.11 10.27 -5.13
N ILE A 37 11.35 8.99 -5.40
CA ILE A 37 12.30 8.14 -4.68
C ILE A 37 12.94 7.16 -5.66
N ASP A 38 14.24 6.92 -5.51
CA ASP A 38 14.95 5.92 -6.27
C ASP A 38 14.90 4.58 -5.52
N VAL A 39 14.24 3.59 -6.09
CA VAL A 39 14.14 2.24 -5.55
C VAL A 39 14.36 1.21 -6.66
N ASN A 40 15.11 0.17 -6.39
CA ASN A 40 15.33 -0.96 -7.29
C ASN A 40 15.65 -0.55 -8.76
N GLY A 41 16.42 0.54 -8.91
CA GLY A 41 16.81 1.10 -10.21
C GLY A 41 15.70 1.86 -10.97
N ALA A 42 14.55 2.09 -10.35
CA ALA A 42 13.48 2.95 -10.86
C ALA A 42 13.37 4.23 -10.02
N ASN A 43 13.01 5.34 -10.66
CA ASN A 43 12.63 6.57 -9.96
C ASN A 43 11.11 6.62 -9.93
N LEU A 44 10.51 6.45 -8.74
CA LEU A 44 9.06 6.42 -8.57
C LEU A 44 8.54 7.75 -8.06
N VAL A 45 7.50 8.26 -8.71
CA VAL A 45 6.72 9.39 -8.23
C VAL A 45 5.64 8.90 -7.27
N TYR A 46 5.41 9.65 -6.18
CA TYR A 46 4.35 9.37 -5.24
C TYR A 46 3.82 10.64 -4.57
N GLN A 47 2.53 10.65 -4.27
CA GLN A 47 1.95 11.63 -3.36
C GLN A 47 2.06 11.13 -1.92
N VAL A 48 2.43 12.01 -0.98
CA VAL A 48 2.32 11.76 0.45
C VAL A 48 1.43 12.79 1.09
N LYS A 49 0.43 12.34 1.87
CA LYS A 49 -0.52 13.22 2.56
C LYS A 49 -0.87 12.69 3.94
N GLY A 50 -0.91 13.59 4.94
CA GLY A 50 -1.29 13.28 6.32
C GLY A 50 -0.25 13.72 7.32
N ASN A 51 -0.35 13.21 8.55
CA ASN A 51 0.56 13.54 9.62
C ASN A 51 1.66 12.48 9.73
N SER A 52 2.92 12.90 9.81
CA SER A 52 4.09 12.01 9.84
C SER A 52 4.16 11.01 11.03
N LYS A 53 3.23 11.09 11.96
CA LYS A 53 3.12 10.17 13.11
C LYS A 53 1.95 9.20 13.00
N ASP A 54 1.12 9.37 11.99
CA ASP A 54 -0.06 8.53 11.79
C ASP A 54 0.35 7.21 11.12
N LYS A 55 -0.50 6.19 11.25
CA LYS A 55 -0.26 4.87 10.63
C LYS A 55 -0.21 4.98 9.10
N PRO A 56 0.78 4.36 8.45
CA PRO A 56 0.96 4.47 7.01
C PRO A 56 -0.03 3.60 6.23
N VAL A 57 -0.61 4.17 5.18
CA VAL A 57 -1.42 3.46 4.20
C VAL A 57 -0.85 3.74 2.81
N ILE A 58 -0.56 2.68 2.05
CA ILE A 58 -0.05 2.76 0.68
C ILE A 58 -1.18 2.45 -0.29
N LEU A 59 -1.29 3.25 -1.35
CA LEU A 59 -2.31 3.11 -2.41
C LEU A 59 -1.64 2.87 -3.76
N LEU A 60 -2.05 1.82 -4.46
CA LEU A 60 -1.55 1.42 -5.76
C LEU A 60 -2.68 1.46 -6.80
N HIS A 61 -2.47 2.21 -7.88
CA HIS A 61 -3.43 2.34 -8.99
C HIS A 61 -3.48 1.09 -9.89
N GLY A 62 -4.48 1.01 -10.75
CA GLY A 62 -4.62 -0.03 -11.77
C GLY A 62 -3.75 0.22 -13.01
N ASN A 63 -3.83 -0.69 -13.99
CA ASN A 63 -3.07 -0.63 -15.23
C ASN A 63 -3.18 0.73 -15.92
N ASN A 64 -2.05 1.25 -16.41
CA ASN A 64 -1.93 2.54 -17.08
C ASN A 64 -2.55 3.71 -16.29
N GLY A 65 -2.51 3.61 -14.96
CA GLY A 65 -3.05 4.61 -14.04
C GLY A 65 -2.00 5.56 -13.49
N GLU A 66 -2.42 6.33 -12.51
CA GLU A 66 -1.60 7.26 -11.74
C GLU A 66 -2.19 7.48 -10.34
N HIS A 67 -1.39 8.03 -9.42
CA HIS A 67 -1.82 8.27 -8.03
C HIS A 67 -3.09 9.13 -7.93
N ASP A 68 -3.33 10.08 -8.84
CA ASP A 68 -4.52 10.95 -8.84
C ASP A 68 -5.84 10.19 -9.07
N HIS A 69 -5.80 8.98 -9.65
CA HIS A 69 -6.98 8.11 -9.76
C HIS A 69 -7.59 7.77 -8.41
N LEU A 70 -6.78 7.77 -7.35
CA LEU A 70 -7.15 7.43 -5.98
C LEU A 70 -7.30 8.66 -5.06
N SER A 71 -7.29 9.88 -5.63
CA SER A 71 -7.25 11.15 -4.88
C SER A 71 -8.42 11.33 -3.90
N VAL A 72 -9.61 10.82 -4.20
CA VAL A 72 -10.76 10.85 -3.27
C VAL A 72 -10.46 10.00 -2.04
N MET A 73 -9.92 8.79 -2.21
CA MET A 73 -9.55 7.91 -1.11
C MET A 73 -8.39 8.47 -0.29
N VAL A 74 -7.38 9.10 -0.94
CA VAL A 74 -6.30 9.82 -0.24
C VAL A 74 -6.88 10.82 0.75
N ASN A 75 -7.84 11.65 0.32
CA ASN A 75 -8.47 12.65 1.19
C ASN A 75 -9.32 12.03 2.32
N GLN A 76 -9.99 10.91 2.06
CA GLN A 76 -10.79 10.22 3.08
C GLN A 76 -9.90 9.62 4.17
N LEU A 77 -8.80 8.96 3.79
CA LEU A 77 -7.85 8.35 4.72
C LEU A 77 -7.08 9.40 5.53
N ASP A 78 -6.59 10.49 4.90
CA ASP A 78 -5.98 11.62 5.60
C ASP A 78 -6.95 12.22 6.63
N SER A 79 -8.22 12.45 6.24
CA SER A 79 -9.25 12.97 7.15
C SER A 79 -9.57 12.03 8.32
N ALA A 80 -9.29 10.74 8.16
CA ALA A 80 -9.46 9.72 9.20
C ALA A 80 -8.21 9.53 10.08
N GLY A 81 -7.12 10.27 9.82
CA GLY A 81 -5.88 10.23 10.61
C GLY A 81 -4.90 9.17 10.18
N TYR A 82 -4.79 8.91 8.88
CA TYR A 82 -3.75 8.05 8.30
C TYR A 82 -2.71 8.89 7.54
N LEU A 83 -1.47 8.41 7.51
CA LEU A 83 -0.43 8.92 6.62
C LEU A 83 -0.50 8.13 5.31
N VAL A 84 -0.90 8.80 4.23
CA VAL A 84 -1.22 8.14 2.96
C VAL A 84 -0.11 8.35 1.95
N TYR A 85 0.32 7.28 1.32
CA TYR A 85 1.24 7.26 0.19
C TYR A 85 0.52 6.71 -1.03
N ALA A 86 0.35 7.49 -2.08
CA ALA A 86 -0.22 7.03 -3.35
C ALA A 86 0.88 7.02 -4.41
N LEU A 87 1.23 5.82 -4.91
CA LEU A 87 2.37 5.61 -5.79
C LEU A 87 1.94 5.55 -7.24
N ASP A 88 2.77 6.12 -8.11
CA ASP A 88 2.81 5.77 -9.53
C ASP A 88 3.72 4.56 -9.72
N SER A 89 3.19 3.47 -10.26
CA SER A 89 3.97 2.26 -10.54
C SER A 89 5.08 2.55 -11.57
N ARG A 90 6.18 1.76 -11.53
CA ARG A 90 7.27 1.95 -12.51
C ARG A 90 6.73 2.03 -13.94
N GLY A 91 7.21 3.00 -14.70
CA GLY A 91 6.82 3.19 -16.09
C GLY A 91 5.40 3.71 -16.32
N GLN A 92 4.64 4.06 -15.27
CA GLN A 92 3.26 4.53 -15.36
C GLN A 92 3.09 5.89 -14.64
N GLY A 93 1.96 6.55 -14.87
CA GLY A 93 1.67 7.86 -14.30
C GLY A 93 2.70 8.90 -14.73
N ALA A 94 3.38 9.54 -13.77
CA ALA A 94 4.43 10.52 -14.02
C ALA A 94 5.81 9.89 -14.28
N ASN A 95 5.95 8.56 -14.16
CA ASN A 95 7.20 7.86 -14.42
C ASN A 95 7.42 7.63 -15.91
N ALA A 96 8.69 7.66 -16.36
CA ALA A 96 9.02 7.42 -17.75
C ALA A 96 8.61 5.99 -18.19
N PRO A 97 7.93 5.84 -19.35
CA PRO A 97 7.46 4.54 -19.81
C PRO A 97 8.62 3.57 -20.10
N LEU A 98 8.32 2.26 -20.00
CA LEU A 98 9.27 1.17 -20.20
C LEU A 98 8.92 0.35 -21.46
N GLU A 99 9.90 -0.36 -22.00
CA GLU A 99 9.74 -1.32 -23.08
C GLU A 99 9.13 -2.65 -22.63
N GLU A 100 9.35 -3.02 -21.34
CA GLU A 100 8.82 -4.23 -20.72
C GLU A 100 8.38 -3.94 -19.29
N TYR A 101 7.35 -4.66 -18.83
CA TYR A 101 6.79 -4.56 -17.50
C TYR A 101 6.59 -5.93 -16.90
N HIS A 102 6.86 -6.05 -15.57
CA HIS A 102 6.67 -7.27 -14.81
C HIS A 102 6.11 -6.96 -13.42
N TYR A 103 5.10 -7.71 -12.98
CA TYR A 103 4.55 -7.54 -11.63
C TYR A 103 5.59 -7.81 -10.54
N ILE A 104 6.52 -8.74 -10.80
CA ILE A 104 7.60 -9.05 -9.85
C ILE A 104 8.52 -7.85 -9.61
N ASP A 105 8.80 -7.04 -10.63
CA ASP A 105 9.61 -5.83 -10.49
C ASP A 105 8.84 -4.76 -9.71
N MET A 106 7.55 -4.57 -10.01
CA MET A 106 6.69 -3.62 -9.28
C MET A 106 6.51 -4.04 -7.82
N ALA A 107 6.43 -5.34 -7.53
CA ALA A 107 6.35 -5.88 -6.18
C ALA A 107 7.66 -5.64 -5.39
N ASN A 108 8.81 -5.81 -6.01
CA ASN A 108 10.10 -5.49 -5.42
C ASN A 108 10.27 -3.98 -5.20
N ASP A 109 9.79 -3.14 -6.11
CA ASP A 109 9.79 -1.68 -5.91
C ASP A 109 8.95 -1.28 -4.70
N LEU A 110 7.78 -1.87 -4.54
CA LEU A 110 6.91 -1.61 -3.40
C LEU A 110 7.60 -2.01 -2.08
N TYR A 111 8.27 -3.16 -2.07
CA TYR A 111 9.04 -3.61 -0.91
C TYR A 111 10.16 -2.63 -0.57
N GLU A 112 11.01 -2.28 -1.54
CA GLU A 112 12.10 -1.30 -1.35
C GLU A 112 11.57 0.08 -0.95
N PHE A 113 10.42 0.52 -1.48
CA PHE A 113 9.77 1.76 -1.06
C PHE A 113 9.41 1.74 0.43
N ILE A 114 8.90 0.61 0.93
CA ILE A 114 8.54 0.42 2.34
C ILE A 114 9.80 0.47 3.22
N GLU A 115 10.87 -0.22 2.82
CA GLU A 115 12.14 -0.27 3.55
C GLU A 115 12.84 1.10 3.57
N GLU A 116 12.98 1.79 2.42
CA GLU A 116 13.64 3.08 2.30
C GLU A 116 12.95 4.20 3.10
N LEU A 117 11.63 4.11 3.27
CA LEU A 117 10.86 5.06 4.07
C LEU A 117 10.66 4.61 5.53
N ASP A 118 11.21 3.46 5.94
CA ASP A 118 11.10 2.87 7.28
C ASP A 118 9.62 2.78 7.73
N LEU A 119 8.74 2.29 6.84
CA LEU A 119 7.31 2.17 7.11
C LEU A 119 7.02 0.87 7.86
N ASP A 120 6.63 0.99 9.12
CA ASP A 120 6.30 -0.17 9.95
C ASP A 120 4.92 -0.72 9.61
N LYS A 121 4.89 -1.91 8.98
CA LYS A 121 3.67 -2.67 8.71
C LYS A 121 2.56 -1.83 8.03
N PRO A 122 2.81 -1.16 6.88
CA PRO A 122 1.78 -0.34 6.24
C PRO A 122 0.58 -1.19 5.83
N ALA A 123 -0.63 -0.63 5.91
CA ALA A 123 -1.76 -1.19 5.18
C ALA A 123 -1.59 -0.85 3.69
N ILE A 124 -1.87 -1.81 2.82
CA ILE A 124 -1.68 -1.66 1.38
C ILE A 124 -3.02 -1.86 0.69
N PHE A 125 -3.47 -0.85 -0.03
CA PHE A 125 -4.59 -0.95 -0.96
C PHE A 125 -4.07 -1.02 -2.39
N GLY A 126 -4.60 -1.95 -3.19
CA GLY A 126 -4.30 -2.03 -4.62
C GLY A 126 -5.55 -2.24 -5.48
N TRP A 127 -5.66 -1.45 -6.55
CA TRP A 127 -6.70 -1.59 -7.56
C TRP A 127 -6.17 -2.33 -8.78
N SER A 128 -6.85 -3.42 -9.22
CA SER A 128 -6.48 -4.18 -10.42
C SER A 128 -5.00 -4.62 -10.35
N ASP A 129 -4.16 -4.15 -11.28
CA ASP A 129 -2.71 -4.38 -11.26
C ASP A 129 -2.06 -4.03 -9.90
N GLY A 130 -2.48 -2.92 -9.29
CA GLY A 130 -2.01 -2.56 -7.95
C GLY A 130 -2.35 -3.60 -6.89
N GLY A 131 -3.49 -4.28 -7.02
CA GLY A 131 -3.87 -5.42 -6.17
C GLY A 131 -2.98 -6.63 -6.40
N ASN A 132 -2.65 -6.92 -7.67
CA ASN A 132 -1.72 -7.97 -8.05
C ASN A 132 -0.32 -7.70 -7.46
N VAL A 133 0.15 -6.45 -7.58
CA VAL A 133 1.44 -6.01 -7.00
C VAL A 133 1.45 -6.18 -5.48
N ALA A 134 0.39 -5.79 -4.77
CA ALA A 134 0.31 -5.92 -3.31
C ALA A 134 0.37 -7.39 -2.86
N LEU A 135 -0.36 -8.29 -3.52
CA LEU A 135 -0.34 -9.72 -3.24
C LEU A 135 1.03 -10.33 -3.57
N GLN A 136 1.59 -10.01 -4.75
CA GLN A 136 2.90 -10.50 -5.19
C GLN A 136 4.02 -10.05 -4.24
N MET A 137 3.99 -8.82 -3.76
CA MET A 137 4.95 -8.28 -2.80
C MET A 137 4.93 -9.09 -1.50
N GLU A 138 3.76 -9.33 -0.91
CA GLU A 138 3.66 -10.07 0.35
C GLU A 138 4.03 -11.56 0.19
N VAL A 139 3.82 -12.15 -1.00
CA VAL A 139 4.29 -13.50 -1.34
C VAL A 139 5.82 -13.55 -1.41
N LEU A 140 6.47 -12.56 -2.03
CA LEU A 140 7.93 -12.49 -2.17
C LEU A 140 8.63 -12.06 -0.87
N HIS A 141 8.02 -11.15 -0.12
CA HIS A 141 8.54 -10.54 1.09
C HIS A 141 7.51 -10.69 2.24
N PRO A 142 7.38 -11.90 2.82
CA PRO A 142 6.35 -12.20 3.81
C PRO A 142 6.49 -11.37 5.09
N ASN A 143 5.34 -10.98 5.66
CA ASN A 143 5.23 -10.16 6.87
C ASN A 143 5.65 -8.70 6.70
N THR A 144 5.64 -8.17 5.50
CA THR A 144 5.88 -6.76 5.20
C THR A 144 4.63 -5.91 5.44
N ALA A 145 3.48 -6.33 4.94
CA ALA A 145 2.23 -5.60 5.12
C ALA A 145 1.59 -5.80 6.51
N GLY A 146 0.96 -4.76 7.04
CA GLY A 146 0.07 -4.83 8.20
C GLY A 146 -1.33 -5.31 7.84
N ALA A 147 -1.80 -4.96 6.65
CA ALA A 147 -3.04 -5.45 6.04
C ALA A 147 -2.96 -5.29 4.51
N ILE A 148 -3.69 -6.12 3.77
CA ILE A 148 -3.84 -5.99 2.31
C ILE A 148 -5.32 -5.82 1.98
N ILE A 149 -5.63 -4.83 1.15
CA ILE A 149 -6.97 -4.63 0.59
C ILE A 149 -6.83 -4.56 -0.92
N THR A 150 -7.55 -5.41 -1.65
CA THR A 150 -7.54 -5.38 -3.12
C THR A 150 -8.91 -5.04 -3.68
N ALA A 151 -8.92 -4.38 -4.84
CA ALA A 151 -10.11 -4.17 -5.64
C ALA A 151 -9.87 -4.71 -7.05
N GLY A 152 -10.52 -5.83 -7.42
CA GLY A 152 -10.41 -6.44 -8.73
C GLY A 152 -9.03 -7.02 -9.04
N ALA A 153 -8.40 -7.72 -8.08
CA ALA A 153 -7.13 -8.42 -8.29
C ALA A 153 -7.31 -9.81 -8.88
N ASN A 154 -6.30 -10.30 -9.60
CA ASN A 154 -6.23 -11.66 -10.13
C ASN A 154 -4.85 -12.29 -9.92
N LEU A 155 -4.79 -13.63 -9.76
CA LEU A 155 -3.53 -14.37 -9.56
C LEU A 155 -2.87 -14.77 -10.88
N TYR A 156 -3.65 -14.90 -11.93
CA TYR A 156 -3.20 -15.27 -13.28
C TYR A 156 -4.15 -14.65 -14.32
N PRO A 157 -3.72 -14.52 -15.59
CA PRO A 157 -4.50 -13.84 -16.63
C PRO A 157 -5.94 -14.37 -16.83
N GLU A 158 -6.12 -15.70 -16.70
CA GLU A 158 -7.42 -16.35 -16.86
C GLU A 158 -8.39 -16.15 -15.68
N GLY A 159 -7.98 -15.44 -14.62
CA GLY A 159 -8.81 -15.11 -13.45
C GLY A 159 -9.95 -14.13 -13.73
N VAL A 160 -10.14 -13.73 -14.98
CA VAL A 160 -11.20 -12.84 -15.46
C VAL A 160 -12.41 -13.63 -15.97
N VAL A 161 -13.56 -12.97 -16.16
CA VAL A 161 -14.73 -13.63 -16.74
C VAL A 161 -14.43 -14.15 -18.16
N ALA A 162 -14.93 -15.35 -18.47
CA ALA A 162 -14.56 -16.06 -19.70
C ALA A 162 -14.80 -15.24 -20.99
N SER A 163 -15.87 -14.46 -21.05
CA SER A 163 -16.15 -13.61 -22.23
C SER A 163 -15.12 -12.51 -22.42
N PHE A 164 -14.61 -11.96 -21.33
CA PHE A 164 -13.51 -10.95 -21.38
C PHE A 164 -12.20 -11.63 -21.81
N TRP A 165 -11.87 -12.79 -21.24
CA TRP A 165 -10.65 -13.53 -21.59
C TRP A 165 -10.61 -13.91 -23.08
N GLU A 166 -11.71 -14.44 -23.62
CA GLU A 166 -11.83 -14.83 -25.04
C GLU A 166 -11.63 -13.65 -26.01
N GLU A 167 -11.97 -12.44 -25.59
CA GLU A 167 -11.70 -11.23 -26.37
C GLU A 167 -10.27 -10.71 -26.15
N PHE A 168 -9.82 -10.65 -24.89
CA PHE A 168 -8.55 -10.08 -24.51
C PHE A 168 -7.35 -10.87 -25.07
N LYS A 169 -7.43 -12.20 -25.06
CA LYS A 169 -6.35 -13.04 -25.60
C LYS A 169 -6.10 -12.86 -27.10
N LYS A 170 -7.06 -12.31 -27.86
CA LYS A 170 -6.87 -11.98 -29.28
C LYS A 170 -5.79 -10.90 -29.50
N GLU A 171 -5.47 -10.13 -28.48
CA GLU A 171 -4.34 -9.20 -28.54
C GLU A 171 -3.02 -9.92 -28.84
N LEU A 172 -2.87 -11.21 -28.43
CA LEU A 172 -1.68 -12.03 -28.75
C LEU A 172 -1.51 -12.33 -30.26
N GLU A 173 -2.57 -12.16 -31.05
CA GLU A 173 -2.54 -12.38 -32.50
C GLU A 173 -2.06 -11.14 -33.29
N LYS A 174 -1.88 -10.00 -32.61
CA LYS A 174 -1.45 -8.75 -33.23
C LYS A 174 0.06 -8.71 -33.47
N ASP A 175 0.49 -8.06 -34.54
CA ASP A 175 1.92 -7.88 -34.87
C ASP A 175 2.68 -7.05 -33.80
N SER A 176 1.98 -6.21 -33.05
CA SER A 176 2.53 -5.40 -31.96
C SER A 176 1.52 -5.31 -30.84
N ILE A 177 1.99 -5.63 -29.62
CA ILE A 177 1.19 -5.58 -28.39
C ILE A 177 1.79 -4.50 -27.50
N PRO A 178 0.99 -3.53 -26.98
CA PRO A 178 1.49 -2.56 -26.02
C PRO A 178 2.12 -3.27 -24.79
N PRO A 179 3.25 -2.79 -24.27
CA PRO A 179 3.99 -3.49 -23.21
C PRO A 179 3.16 -3.83 -21.97
N LEU A 180 2.33 -2.90 -21.49
CA LEU A 180 1.42 -3.14 -20.35
C LEU A 180 0.34 -4.18 -20.67
N THR A 181 -0.20 -4.17 -21.90
CA THR A 181 -1.15 -5.20 -22.35
C THR A 181 -0.49 -6.57 -22.39
N LYS A 182 0.77 -6.63 -22.90
CA LYS A 182 1.57 -7.88 -22.92
C LYS A 182 1.77 -8.43 -21.52
N MET A 183 2.10 -7.57 -20.54
CA MET A 183 2.23 -7.99 -19.14
C MET A 183 0.92 -8.64 -18.65
N MET A 184 -0.23 -7.97 -18.80
CA MET A 184 -1.52 -8.51 -18.32
C MET A 184 -1.94 -9.81 -19.02
N LEU A 185 -1.50 -10.06 -20.26
CA LEU A 185 -1.77 -11.30 -21.00
C LEU A 185 -0.93 -12.49 -20.54
N LEU A 186 0.24 -12.24 -19.94
CA LEU A 186 1.22 -13.25 -19.56
C LEU A 186 1.41 -13.38 -18.05
N GLU A 187 1.00 -12.38 -17.31
CA GLU A 187 1.22 -12.26 -15.86
C GLU A 187 -0.05 -11.73 -15.16
N PRO A 188 -0.14 -11.83 -13.81
CA PRO A 188 0.79 -12.54 -12.94
C PRO A 188 0.72 -14.06 -13.11
N GLN A 189 1.59 -14.80 -12.42
CA GLN A 189 1.62 -16.26 -12.39
C GLN A 189 1.70 -16.76 -10.94
N MET A 190 0.86 -16.18 -10.08
CA MET A 190 0.69 -16.63 -8.70
C MET A 190 -0.26 -17.83 -8.63
N THR A 191 -0.12 -18.64 -7.60
CA THR A 191 -1.00 -19.78 -7.34
C THR A 191 -1.85 -19.57 -6.09
N ASP A 192 -2.92 -20.32 -5.94
CA ASP A 192 -3.72 -20.39 -4.71
C ASP A 192 -2.86 -20.79 -3.49
N LYS A 193 -1.87 -21.65 -3.70
CA LYS A 193 -0.92 -22.07 -2.66
C LYS A 193 -0.06 -20.89 -2.15
N ASP A 194 0.34 -19.97 -3.03
CA ASP A 194 1.12 -18.79 -2.63
C ASP A 194 0.34 -17.92 -1.65
N MET A 195 -0.98 -17.83 -1.80
CA MET A 195 -1.87 -17.07 -0.92
C MET A 195 -1.85 -17.60 0.52
N THR A 196 -1.58 -18.90 0.74
CA THR A 196 -1.49 -19.47 2.09
C THR A 196 -0.32 -18.90 2.92
N GLY A 197 0.67 -18.29 2.26
CA GLY A 197 1.80 -17.62 2.88
C GLY A 197 1.49 -16.23 3.45
N ILE A 198 0.40 -15.58 3.01
CA ILE A 198 0.01 -14.24 3.44
C ILE A 198 -0.62 -14.32 4.84
N GLN A 199 0.08 -13.77 5.86
CA GLN A 199 -0.34 -13.89 7.26
C GLN A 199 -1.02 -12.63 7.82
N CYS A 200 -0.94 -11.50 7.14
CA CYS A 200 -1.67 -10.29 7.51
C CYS A 200 -3.18 -10.43 7.21
N PRO A 201 -4.07 -9.65 7.86
CA PRO A 201 -5.46 -9.54 7.46
C PRO A 201 -5.58 -9.08 6.01
N ALA A 202 -6.50 -9.69 5.24
CA ALA A 202 -6.70 -9.31 3.85
C ALA A 202 -8.20 -9.18 3.50
N LEU A 203 -8.57 -8.11 2.79
CA LEU A 203 -9.90 -7.89 2.22
C LEU A 203 -9.80 -7.91 0.70
N ILE A 204 -10.41 -8.91 0.10
CA ILE A 204 -10.42 -9.11 -1.36
C ILE A 204 -11.76 -8.62 -1.90
N THR A 205 -11.75 -7.48 -2.59
CA THR A 205 -12.99 -6.87 -3.09
C THR A 205 -13.08 -6.92 -4.61
N ALA A 206 -14.30 -6.97 -5.12
CA ALA A 206 -14.61 -6.81 -6.55
C ALA A 206 -16.00 -6.19 -6.69
N GLY A 207 -16.28 -5.57 -7.84
CA GLY A 207 -17.64 -5.16 -8.20
C GLY A 207 -18.52 -6.38 -8.51
N GLU A 208 -19.84 -6.27 -8.32
CA GLU A 208 -20.78 -7.33 -8.71
C GLU A 208 -20.73 -7.63 -10.22
N ARG A 209 -20.38 -6.63 -11.03
CA ARG A 209 -20.24 -6.72 -12.49
C ARG A 209 -18.78 -6.52 -12.91
N ASP A 210 -17.85 -7.01 -12.09
CA ASP A 210 -16.43 -6.91 -12.35
C ASP A 210 -16.01 -7.74 -13.57
N LEU A 211 -14.90 -7.39 -14.18
CA LEU A 211 -14.25 -8.24 -15.18
C LEU A 211 -13.45 -9.40 -14.54
N ILE A 212 -13.15 -9.32 -13.23
CA ILE A 212 -12.59 -10.45 -12.49
C ILE A 212 -13.72 -11.46 -12.19
N ASP A 213 -13.46 -12.74 -12.44
CA ASP A 213 -14.44 -13.79 -12.13
C ASP A 213 -14.70 -13.83 -10.61
N PRO A 214 -15.96 -13.78 -10.16
CA PRO A 214 -16.27 -13.80 -8.73
C PRO A 214 -15.82 -15.09 -8.03
N THR A 215 -15.70 -16.21 -8.77
CA THR A 215 -15.12 -17.44 -8.22
C THR A 215 -13.62 -17.32 -8.01
N HIS A 216 -12.94 -16.52 -8.85
CA HIS A 216 -11.53 -16.20 -8.69
C HIS A 216 -11.29 -15.25 -7.51
N THR A 217 -12.11 -14.21 -7.35
CA THR A 217 -12.08 -13.34 -6.16
C THR A 217 -12.26 -14.17 -4.88
N LYS A 218 -13.19 -15.13 -4.90
CA LYS A 218 -13.40 -16.04 -3.77
C LYS A 218 -12.21 -16.97 -3.55
N LEU A 219 -11.61 -17.51 -4.60
CA LEU A 219 -10.40 -18.35 -4.51
C LEU A 219 -9.27 -17.61 -3.77
N ILE A 220 -9.01 -16.34 -4.11
CA ILE A 220 -7.98 -15.54 -3.44
C ILE A 220 -8.30 -15.41 -1.95
N ALA A 221 -9.52 -14.99 -1.61
CA ALA A 221 -9.94 -14.77 -0.23
C ALA A 221 -9.88 -16.04 0.62
N ASP A 222 -10.35 -17.16 0.08
CA ASP A 222 -10.43 -18.45 0.80
C ASP A 222 -9.05 -19.04 1.09
N ASN A 223 -8.03 -18.75 0.27
CA ASN A 223 -6.67 -19.28 0.44
C ASN A 223 -5.78 -18.40 1.33
N ILE A 224 -6.17 -17.18 1.65
CA ILE A 224 -5.47 -16.34 2.64
C ILE A 224 -6.00 -16.69 4.04
N PRO A 225 -5.16 -17.11 5.01
CA PRO A 225 -5.61 -17.54 6.35
C PRO A 225 -6.52 -16.55 7.09
N LYS A 226 -6.34 -15.24 6.83
CA LYS A 226 -7.17 -14.16 7.38
C LYS A 226 -7.83 -13.36 6.25
N GLY A 227 -8.19 -14.04 5.17
CA GLY A 227 -8.83 -13.45 3.99
C GLY A 227 -10.33 -13.28 4.20
N GLU A 228 -10.86 -12.16 3.74
CA GLU A 228 -12.28 -11.87 3.69
C GLU A 228 -12.65 -11.44 2.26
N MET A 229 -13.81 -11.86 1.77
CA MET A 229 -14.34 -11.43 0.48
C MET A 229 -15.41 -10.36 0.66
N HIS A 230 -15.40 -9.35 -0.19
CA HIS A 230 -16.48 -8.35 -0.24
C HIS A 230 -16.84 -8.00 -1.69
N ILE A 231 -18.05 -8.31 -2.11
CA ILE A 231 -18.58 -7.91 -3.42
C ILE A 231 -19.38 -6.63 -3.27
N VAL A 232 -19.04 -5.62 -4.08
CA VAL A 232 -19.68 -4.30 -4.05
C VAL A 232 -20.88 -4.32 -4.99
N PRO A 233 -22.14 -4.22 -4.46
CA PRO A 233 -23.34 -4.38 -5.28
C PRO A 233 -23.47 -3.29 -6.35
N ASN A 234 -23.93 -3.66 -7.55
CA ASN A 234 -24.16 -2.78 -8.70
C ASN A 234 -22.93 -2.04 -9.25
N GLU A 235 -21.73 -2.36 -8.78
CA GLU A 235 -20.49 -1.76 -9.26
C GLU A 235 -19.78 -2.66 -10.28
N ASP A 236 -18.94 -2.06 -11.13
CA ASP A 236 -18.05 -2.73 -12.06
C ASP A 236 -16.58 -2.61 -11.62
N HIS A 237 -15.64 -2.99 -12.46
CA HIS A 237 -14.21 -3.04 -12.17
C HIS A 237 -13.61 -1.68 -11.72
N GLY A 238 -14.18 -0.56 -12.17
CA GLY A 238 -13.63 0.78 -11.94
C GLY A 238 -14.55 1.72 -11.19
N SER A 239 -15.88 1.55 -11.30
CA SER A 239 -16.87 2.52 -10.87
C SER A 239 -16.86 2.82 -9.37
N PHE A 240 -16.50 1.84 -8.54
CA PHE A 240 -16.38 2.04 -7.09
C PHE A 240 -14.99 2.49 -6.63
N VAL A 241 -13.99 2.52 -7.54
CA VAL A 241 -12.59 2.84 -7.21
C VAL A 241 -12.16 4.19 -7.79
N TYR A 242 -12.30 4.39 -9.11
CA TYR A 242 -11.79 5.56 -9.81
C TYR A 242 -12.44 6.84 -9.31
N LYS A 243 -11.67 7.65 -8.56
CA LYS A 243 -12.14 8.92 -7.94
C LYS A 243 -13.49 8.77 -7.20
N SER A 244 -13.73 7.58 -6.64
CA SER A 244 -14.98 7.21 -5.98
C SER A 244 -14.85 7.25 -4.46
N PRO A 245 -15.88 7.72 -3.74
CA PRO A 245 -15.88 7.67 -2.27
C PRO A 245 -16.22 6.28 -1.72
N ILE A 246 -16.67 5.33 -2.55
CA ILE A 246 -17.16 4.02 -2.12
C ILE A 246 -16.03 3.20 -1.54
N ILE A 247 -14.95 3.05 -2.31
CA ILE A 247 -13.82 2.20 -1.89
C ILE A 247 -13.11 2.75 -0.65
N GLY A 248 -12.95 4.06 -0.54
CA GLY A 248 -12.33 4.67 0.65
C GLY A 248 -13.12 4.39 1.92
N LYS A 249 -14.47 4.37 1.84
CA LYS A 249 -15.31 3.96 2.96
C LYS A 249 -15.12 2.48 3.31
N ILE A 250 -15.07 1.59 2.33
CA ILE A 250 -14.85 0.15 2.53
C ILE A 250 -13.49 -0.08 3.22
N VAL A 251 -12.44 0.59 2.74
CA VAL A 251 -11.09 0.51 3.32
C VAL A 251 -11.11 0.99 4.78
N LEU A 252 -11.69 2.14 5.06
CA LEU A 252 -11.80 2.69 6.43
C LEU A 252 -12.56 1.77 7.37
N ASP A 253 -13.70 1.23 6.94
CA ASP A 253 -14.51 0.31 7.74
C ASP A 253 -13.71 -0.98 8.05
N TYR A 254 -12.94 -1.48 7.08
CA TYR A 254 -12.10 -2.66 7.26
C TYR A 254 -10.92 -2.39 8.20
N LEU A 255 -10.15 -1.32 7.99
CA LEU A 255 -9.02 -0.95 8.87
C LEU A 255 -9.48 -0.78 10.33
N LYS A 256 -10.64 -0.14 10.54
CA LYS A 256 -11.24 -0.04 11.87
C LYS A 256 -11.63 -1.40 12.45
N LYS A 257 -12.18 -2.32 11.63
CA LYS A 257 -12.58 -3.66 12.05
C LYS A 257 -11.41 -4.49 12.59
N ILE A 258 -10.23 -4.36 11.96
CA ILE A 258 -9.02 -5.11 12.32
C ILE A 258 -8.13 -4.39 13.33
N ASP A 259 -8.57 -3.24 13.85
CA ASP A 259 -7.83 -2.38 14.80
C ASP A 259 -6.47 -1.90 14.24
N TYR A 260 -6.46 -1.66 12.95
CA TYR A 260 -5.31 -1.11 12.25
C TYR A 260 -5.20 0.38 12.46
#